data_992bd32ee3338818d0030c0a81afa453
#
_entry.id   992bd32ee3338818d0030c0a81afa453
#
_cell.length_a   1.000
_cell.length_b   1.000
_cell.length_c   1.000
_cell.angle_alpha   90.00
_cell.angle_beta   90.00
_cell.angle_gamma   90.00
#
_symmetry.space_group_name_H-M   'P 1'
#
loop_
_entity.id
_entity.type
_entity.pdbx_description
1 polymer ?
#
loop_
_entity_poly.entity_id
_entity_poly.type
_entity_poly.pdbx_seq_one_letter_code
_entity_poly.pdbx_strand_id
1 'polypeptide(L)'
;MISKFLLAVGLAILMAVTSVSSYVYLGSRQSNVVAPPQKPTAATPRAQAFTLPGTIYLAQSGALYSFSAGRFHQLTPEVGWTQPALYPDGSHLLAVKRSGFFSDVFVLTPYGGVTAQLTNNAASPRNAWDTGANAWSFYPRLSADQRTLWMSYDGPKYAGAGYFDVDMAVWAVPVGAPTRNGRAWTTANNYTGGDMQPVPVPSGVIYTKYTYDENGNRTGQLWFTNRAGSAGRALTSTGASCAQPALSPDGASVAMICTYQKQVSYLTIASWNGSSLGALQTVISDQLVAQPIWAPDGSGIAYLAPGGPATPFQLWFLPKNAYAPPPPSPVPTPSPSPGGPHNGPVPTPTPSPAPVAPVVKPIQVTTNLGFDATSPLAWLG
;
A
#
# COMPACT_ATOMS: atom_id res chain seq x y z
N MET A 1 58.57 8.32 -10.22
CA MET A 1 57.32 7.46 -10.23
C MET A 1 57.02 6.85 -8.86
N ILE A 2 58.01 6.38 -8.11
CA ILE A 2 57.85 5.71 -6.79
C ILE A 2 57.14 6.61 -5.76
N SER A 3 57.44 7.90 -5.71
CA SER A 3 56.86 8.83 -4.71
C SER A 3 55.34 9.02 -4.86
N LYS A 4 54.81 9.06 -6.11
CA LYS A 4 53.37 9.19 -6.35
C LYS A 4 52.61 7.91 -6.00
N PHE A 5 53.23 6.75 -6.20
CA PHE A 5 52.66 5.47 -5.83
C PHE A 5 52.57 5.31 -4.31
N LEU A 6 53.61 5.66 -3.59
CA LEU A 6 53.63 5.65 -2.12
C LEU A 6 52.58 6.60 -1.51
N LEU A 7 52.37 7.78 -2.12
CA LEU A 7 51.35 8.73 -1.70
C LEU A 7 49.95 8.17 -1.91
N ALA A 8 49.68 7.52 -3.05
CA ALA A 8 48.38 6.91 -3.34
C ALA A 8 48.06 5.74 -2.39
N VAL A 9 49.05 4.90 -2.10
CA VAL A 9 48.91 3.78 -1.14
C VAL A 9 48.68 4.33 0.27
N GLY A 10 49.40 5.36 0.69
CA GLY A 10 49.18 6.01 1.98
C GLY A 10 47.80 6.61 2.13
N LEU A 11 47.28 7.26 1.09
CA LEU A 11 45.93 7.81 1.06
C LEU A 11 44.85 6.73 1.15
N ALA A 12 45.02 5.63 0.42
CA ALA A 12 44.08 4.50 0.45
C ALA A 12 44.03 3.83 1.84
N ILE A 13 45.17 3.65 2.48
CA ILE A 13 45.25 3.12 3.86
C ILE A 13 44.57 4.09 4.84
N LEU A 14 44.82 5.39 4.72
CA LEU A 14 44.20 6.40 5.58
C LEU A 14 42.67 6.38 5.44
N MET A 15 42.13 6.30 4.21
CA MET A 15 40.69 6.18 3.96
C MET A 15 40.11 4.89 4.54
N ALA A 16 40.79 3.77 4.40
CA ALA A 16 40.36 2.51 4.97
C ALA A 16 40.30 2.56 6.51
N VAL A 17 41.35 3.09 7.15
CA VAL A 17 41.39 3.23 8.61
C VAL A 17 40.35 4.18 9.14
N THR A 18 40.09 5.31 8.47
CA THR A 18 39.05 6.26 8.88
C THR A 18 37.64 5.67 8.70
N SER A 19 37.39 4.90 7.63
CA SER A 19 36.12 4.24 7.40
C SER A 19 35.84 3.16 8.46
N VAL A 20 36.82 2.32 8.79
CA VAL A 20 36.69 1.30 9.84
C VAL A 20 36.49 1.94 11.21
N SER A 21 37.26 2.99 11.52
CA SER A 21 37.13 3.70 12.79
C SER A 21 35.79 4.38 12.95
N SER A 22 35.25 4.96 11.86
CA SER A 22 33.90 5.55 11.86
C SER A 22 32.83 4.49 12.04
N TYR A 23 32.97 3.34 11.38
CA TYR A 23 32.05 2.22 11.53
C TYR A 23 32.04 1.65 12.95
N VAL A 24 33.20 1.43 13.55
CA VAL A 24 33.33 0.97 14.93
C VAL A 24 32.80 2.00 15.92
N TYR A 25 33.08 3.28 15.71
CA TYR A 25 32.60 4.37 16.56
C TYR A 25 31.07 4.52 16.49
N LEU A 26 30.46 4.44 15.30
CA LEU A 26 29.02 4.47 15.14
C LEU A 26 28.36 3.19 15.68
N GLY A 27 28.97 2.02 15.49
CA GLY A 27 28.50 0.75 16.05
C GLY A 27 28.57 0.73 17.58
N SER A 28 29.60 1.32 18.20
CA SER A 28 29.72 1.41 19.66
C SER A 28 28.71 2.36 20.30
N ARG A 29 28.18 3.34 19.56
CA ARG A 29 27.10 4.21 20.04
C ARG A 29 25.72 3.58 19.96
N GLN A 30 25.54 2.50 19.18
CA GLN A 30 24.31 1.70 19.17
C GLN A 30 24.27 0.62 20.26
N SER A 31 25.36 0.43 21.01
CA SER A 31 25.39 -0.56 22.07
C SER A 31 24.75 -0.04 23.35
N ASN A 32 23.58 -0.61 23.63
CA ASN A 32 23.14 -0.97 24.97
C ASN A 32 22.97 0.18 25.97
N VAL A 33 21.94 0.98 25.81
CA VAL A 33 21.25 1.47 26.98
C VAL A 33 20.42 0.30 27.53
N VAL A 34 21.05 -0.58 28.29
CA VAL A 34 20.32 -1.48 29.19
C VAL A 34 19.68 -0.57 30.22
N ALA A 35 18.39 -0.35 30.10
CA ALA A 35 17.64 0.36 31.12
C ALA A 35 17.85 -0.37 32.46
N PRO A 36 18.14 0.35 33.57
CA PRO A 36 18.27 -0.27 34.86
C PRO A 36 16.99 -1.04 35.20
N PRO A 37 17.04 -2.18 35.91
CA PRO A 37 15.89 -2.98 36.23
C PRO A 37 14.88 -2.11 36.99
N GLN A 38 13.76 -1.82 36.34
CA GLN A 38 12.65 -1.10 36.97
C GLN A 38 12.05 -2.01 38.02
N LYS A 39 12.00 -1.50 39.25
CA LYS A 39 11.28 -2.09 40.36
C LYS A 39 9.84 -2.39 39.93
N PRO A 40 9.26 -3.59 40.21
CA PRO A 40 7.91 -3.91 39.77
C PRO A 40 6.93 -2.89 40.34
N THR A 41 6.47 -1.98 39.53
CA THR A 41 5.31 -1.14 39.84
C THR A 41 4.07 -2.00 39.68
N ALA A 42 3.12 -1.89 40.61
CA ALA A 42 1.87 -2.64 40.62
C ALA A 42 1.26 -2.69 39.22
N ALA A 43 0.83 -3.88 38.81
CA ALA A 43 0.30 -4.14 37.45
C ALA A 43 -0.84 -3.17 37.16
N THR A 44 -0.51 -2.15 36.35
CA THR A 44 -1.54 -1.37 35.66
C THR A 44 -2.34 -2.35 34.78
N PRO A 45 -3.69 -2.28 34.76
CA PRO A 45 -4.47 -3.16 33.91
C PRO A 45 -3.88 -3.09 32.50
N ARG A 46 -3.39 -4.20 31.99
CA ARG A 46 -2.90 -4.31 30.60
C ARG A 46 -4.07 -3.92 29.73
N ALA A 47 -3.97 -2.78 29.07
CA ALA A 47 -4.82 -2.49 27.93
C ALA A 47 -4.82 -3.75 27.05
N GLN A 48 -5.98 -4.29 26.75
CA GLN A 48 -6.10 -5.45 25.87
C GLN A 48 -5.34 -5.11 24.59
N ALA A 49 -4.26 -5.87 24.31
CA ALA A 49 -3.46 -5.62 23.11
C ALA A 49 -4.40 -5.78 21.92
N PHE A 50 -4.60 -4.69 21.17
CA PHE A 50 -5.41 -4.73 19.97
C PHE A 50 -4.72 -5.67 18.98
N THR A 51 -5.41 -6.72 18.55
CA THR A 51 -4.94 -7.67 17.56
C THR A 51 -5.79 -7.56 16.31
N LEU A 52 -5.13 -7.43 15.17
CA LEU A 52 -5.81 -7.50 13.87
C LEU A 52 -6.17 -8.97 13.57
N PRO A 53 -7.34 -9.23 12.96
CA PRO A 53 -7.71 -10.57 12.53
C PRO A 53 -6.82 -11.03 11.37
N GLY A 54 -6.55 -12.32 11.28
CA GLY A 54 -5.82 -12.91 10.16
C GLY A 54 -4.34 -12.55 10.10
N THR A 55 -3.81 -12.44 8.87
CA THR A 55 -2.39 -12.20 8.61
C THR A 55 -2.19 -11.07 7.60
N ILE A 56 -1.41 -10.06 7.96
CA ILE A 56 -0.99 -9.00 7.04
C ILE A 56 0.41 -9.31 6.52
N TYR A 57 0.58 -9.22 5.20
CA TYR A 57 1.86 -9.32 4.52
C TYR A 57 2.32 -7.93 4.07
N LEU A 58 3.61 -7.64 4.26
CA LEU A 58 4.18 -6.32 4.02
C LEU A 58 5.67 -6.41 3.72
N ALA A 59 6.25 -5.34 3.20
CA ALA A 59 7.67 -5.28 2.86
C ALA A 59 8.43 -4.35 3.81
N GLN A 60 9.66 -4.76 4.12
CA GLN A 60 10.63 -3.97 4.87
C GLN A 60 12.03 -4.34 4.42
N SER A 61 12.89 -3.33 4.13
CA SER A 61 14.30 -3.53 3.79
C SER A 61 14.55 -4.57 2.70
N GLY A 62 13.66 -4.68 1.71
CA GLY A 62 13.80 -5.63 0.61
C GLY A 62 13.48 -7.08 0.96
N ALA A 63 12.80 -7.34 2.08
CA ALA A 63 12.24 -8.63 2.45
C ALA A 63 10.72 -8.52 2.68
N LEU A 64 10.03 -9.66 2.56
CA LEU A 64 8.64 -9.78 2.94
C LEU A 64 8.53 -10.31 4.37
N TYR A 65 7.52 -9.83 5.05
CA TYR A 65 7.17 -10.22 6.40
C TYR A 65 5.68 -10.54 6.49
N SER A 66 5.32 -11.40 7.43
CA SER A 66 3.95 -11.56 7.89
C SER A 66 3.80 -10.98 9.29
N PHE A 67 2.64 -10.39 9.54
CA PHE A 67 2.21 -9.91 10.86
C PHE A 67 0.89 -10.58 11.21
N SER A 68 0.89 -11.39 12.26
CA SER A 68 -0.30 -12.12 12.72
C SER A 68 -0.27 -12.26 14.24
N ALA A 69 -1.42 -12.08 14.89
CA ALA A 69 -1.57 -12.18 16.36
C ALA A 69 -0.50 -11.38 17.14
N GLY A 70 -0.13 -10.19 16.64
CA GLY A 70 0.88 -9.32 17.26
C GLY A 70 2.33 -9.79 17.06
N ARG A 71 2.57 -10.81 16.24
CA ARG A 71 3.90 -11.35 15.95
C ARG A 71 4.33 -11.02 14.53
N PHE A 72 5.60 -10.66 14.40
CA PHE A 72 6.26 -10.33 13.15
C PHE A 72 7.19 -11.48 12.74
N HIS A 73 7.08 -11.94 11.51
CA HIS A 73 7.88 -13.05 11.00
C HIS A 73 8.43 -12.73 9.61
N GLN A 74 9.75 -12.81 9.42
CA GLN A 74 10.39 -12.65 8.11
C GLN A 74 10.15 -13.86 7.24
N LEU A 75 9.68 -13.65 6.01
CA LEU A 75 9.34 -14.71 5.06
C LEU A 75 10.43 -14.94 4.02
N THR A 76 11.11 -13.86 3.59
CA THR A 76 12.11 -13.93 2.53
C THR A 76 13.41 -13.24 2.94
N PRO A 77 14.55 -13.58 2.31
CA PRO A 77 15.79 -12.81 2.48
C PRO A 77 15.64 -11.35 2.02
N GLU A 78 16.51 -10.46 2.51
CA GLU A 78 16.59 -9.04 2.14
C GLU A 78 17.28 -8.85 0.77
N VAL A 79 16.63 -9.28 -0.31
CA VAL A 79 17.21 -9.31 -1.67
C VAL A 79 16.28 -8.65 -2.71
N GLY A 80 15.50 -7.65 -2.30
CA GLY A 80 14.65 -6.87 -3.19
C GLY A 80 13.22 -7.35 -3.30
N TRP A 81 12.72 -8.14 -2.36
CA TRP A 81 11.32 -8.53 -2.30
C TRP A 81 10.43 -7.37 -1.86
N THR A 82 9.30 -7.21 -2.56
CA THR A 82 8.35 -6.12 -2.34
C THR A 82 6.98 -6.48 -2.91
N GLN A 83 5.99 -5.63 -2.66
CA GLN A 83 4.66 -5.64 -3.27
C GLN A 83 3.94 -7.00 -3.16
N PRO A 84 3.73 -7.51 -1.93
CA PRO A 84 2.93 -8.70 -1.74
C PRO A 84 1.48 -8.50 -2.21
N ALA A 85 0.88 -9.54 -2.76
CA ALA A 85 -0.54 -9.62 -3.05
C ALA A 85 -1.03 -11.04 -2.81
N LEU A 86 -2.30 -11.20 -2.46
CA LEU A 86 -2.88 -12.53 -2.23
C LEU A 86 -3.44 -13.14 -3.51
N TYR A 87 -3.38 -14.45 -3.60
CA TYR A 87 -4.31 -15.21 -4.41
C TYR A 87 -5.73 -15.01 -3.85
N PRO A 88 -6.77 -14.93 -4.68
CA PRO A 88 -8.15 -14.75 -4.22
C PRO A 88 -8.62 -15.80 -3.21
N ASP A 89 -8.10 -17.03 -3.28
CA ASP A 89 -8.39 -18.11 -2.33
C ASP A 89 -7.48 -18.14 -1.09
N GLY A 90 -6.55 -17.18 -0.98
CA GLY A 90 -5.60 -17.08 0.12
C GLY A 90 -4.50 -18.18 0.13
N SER A 91 -4.48 -19.08 -0.85
CA SER A 91 -3.56 -20.23 -0.86
C SER A 91 -2.10 -19.84 -1.07
N HIS A 92 -1.85 -18.75 -1.77
CA HIS A 92 -0.52 -18.29 -2.16
C HIS A 92 -0.40 -16.77 -2.10
N LEU A 93 0.84 -16.29 -2.17
CA LEU A 93 1.18 -14.90 -2.38
C LEU A 93 1.74 -14.70 -3.78
N LEU A 94 1.42 -13.56 -4.38
CA LEU A 94 2.24 -12.94 -5.40
C LEU A 94 3.22 -12.00 -4.72
N ALA A 95 4.42 -11.87 -5.27
CA ALA A 95 5.36 -10.85 -4.86
C ALA A 95 6.24 -10.43 -6.02
N VAL A 96 6.73 -9.21 -5.96
CA VAL A 96 7.75 -8.70 -6.87
C VAL A 96 9.12 -8.92 -6.26
N LYS A 97 10.04 -9.47 -7.03
CA LYS A 97 11.46 -9.45 -6.72
C LYS A 97 12.16 -8.45 -7.63
N ARG A 98 12.68 -7.40 -7.03
CA ARG A 98 13.37 -6.32 -7.74
C ARG A 98 14.87 -6.59 -7.80
N SER A 99 15.43 -6.51 -9.00
CA SER A 99 16.86 -6.47 -9.26
C SER A 99 17.32 -5.02 -9.51
N GLY A 100 18.59 -4.79 -9.76
CA GLY A 100 19.09 -3.47 -10.14
C GLY A 100 18.54 -2.95 -11.48
N PHE A 101 18.16 -3.85 -12.40
CA PHE A 101 17.84 -3.50 -13.79
C PHE A 101 16.50 -4.05 -14.30
N PHE A 102 15.83 -4.89 -13.52
CA PHE A 102 14.53 -5.49 -13.87
C PHE A 102 13.77 -5.89 -12.62
N SER A 103 12.51 -6.25 -12.77
CA SER A 103 11.74 -6.88 -11.70
C SER A 103 10.85 -7.99 -12.24
N ASP A 104 10.69 -9.04 -11.46
CA ASP A 104 9.87 -10.20 -11.79
C ASP A 104 8.81 -10.48 -10.74
N VAL A 105 7.70 -11.06 -11.20
CA VAL A 105 6.60 -11.52 -10.35
C VAL A 105 6.80 -13.01 -10.04
N PHE A 106 6.71 -13.34 -8.76
CA PHE A 106 6.81 -14.69 -8.24
C PHE A 106 5.56 -15.10 -7.50
N VAL A 107 5.35 -16.42 -7.42
CA VAL A 107 4.37 -17.06 -6.54
C VAL A 107 5.12 -17.63 -5.35
N LEU A 108 4.64 -17.34 -4.16
CA LEU A 108 5.19 -17.85 -2.91
C LEU A 108 4.10 -18.56 -2.11
N THR A 109 4.51 -19.53 -1.29
CA THR A 109 3.65 -20.02 -0.22
C THR A 109 3.40 -18.91 0.81
N PRO A 110 2.37 -19.00 1.67
CA PRO A 110 2.15 -18.05 2.77
C PRO A 110 3.33 -17.95 3.75
N TYR A 111 4.26 -18.91 3.70
CA TYR A 111 5.46 -18.96 4.54
C TYR A 111 6.74 -18.50 3.82
N GLY A 112 6.62 -17.92 2.60
CA GLY A 112 7.72 -17.32 1.86
C GLY A 112 8.49 -18.27 0.93
N GLY A 113 8.12 -19.56 0.84
CA GLY A 113 8.72 -20.48 -0.12
C GLY A 113 8.32 -20.14 -1.55
N VAL A 114 9.29 -19.90 -2.45
CA VAL A 114 9.03 -19.63 -3.87
C VAL A 114 8.56 -20.91 -4.56
N THR A 115 7.40 -20.86 -5.21
CA THR A 115 6.80 -21.99 -5.94
C THR A 115 6.85 -21.83 -7.46
N ALA A 116 6.79 -20.57 -7.95
CA ALA A 116 6.85 -20.28 -9.38
C ALA A 116 7.37 -18.86 -9.65
N GLN A 117 7.91 -18.65 -10.85
CA GLN A 117 8.18 -17.35 -11.44
C GLN A 117 7.21 -17.12 -12.60
N LEU A 118 6.43 -16.03 -12.55
CA LEU A 118 5.40 -15.74 -13.54
C LEU A 118 5.88 -14.84 -14.68
N THR A 119 6.92 -14.03 -14.45
CA THR A 119 7.54 -13.17 -15.47
C THR A 119 9.04 -13.48 -15.56
N ASN A 120 9.62 -13.21 -16.73
CA ASN A 120 11.06 -13.35 -16.95
C ASN A 120 11.52 -12.13 -17.73
N ASN A 121 11.85 -11.05 -17.03
CA ASN A 121 12.09 -9.73 -17.55
C ASN A 121 13.57 -9.38 -17.67
N ALA A 122 14.46 -10.25 -17.22
CA ALA A 122 15.88 -10.06 -17.39
C ALA A 122 16.29 -10.20 -18.85
N ALA A 123 17.09 -9.27 -19.36
CA ALA A 123 17.82 -9.46 -20.59
C ALA A 123 18.75 -10.68 -20.49
N SER A 124 19.24 -11.16 -21.64
CA SER A 124 20.26 -12.19 -21.65
C SER A 124 21.46 -11.74 -20.79
N PRO A 125 22.18 -12.68 -20.11
CA PRO A 125 23.32 -12.34 -19.24
C PRO A 125 24.39 -11.48 -19.91
N ARG A 126 24.51 -11.55 -21.23
CA ARG A 126 25.46 -10.72 -22.01
C ARG A 126 25.04 -9.25 -22.10
N ASN A 127 23.75 -8.96 -21.89
CA ASN A 127 23.17 -7.62 -21.99
C ASN A 127 22.45 -7.21 -20.70
N ALA A 128 22.85 -7.74 -19.57
CA ALA A 128 22.23 -7.45 -18.27
C ALA A 128 22.26 -5.96 -17.91
N TRP A 129 23.19 -5.21 -18.48
CA TRP A 129 23.34 -3.75 -18.32
C TRP A 129 22.47 -2.95 -19.30
N ASP A 130 21.90 -3.60 -20.30
CA ASP A 130 21.04 -2.96 -21.28
C ASP A 130 19.64 -2.78 -20.71
N THR A 131 19.39 -1.60 -20.15
CA THR A 131 18.08 -1.24 -19.62
C THR A 131 16.98 -1.25 -20.69
N GLY A 132 17.34 -1.08 -21.97
CA GLY A 132 16.42 -1.20 -23.09
C GLY A 132 15.99 -2.63 -23.40
N ALA A 133 16.72 -3.64 -22.93
CA ALA A 133 16.40 -5.05 -23.12
C ALA A 133 15.72 -5.69 -21.87
N ASN A 134 15.80 -5.03 -20.72
CA ASN A 134 15.14 -5.45 -19.48
C ASN A 134 13.74 -4.87 -19.39
N ALA A 135 12.84 -5.55 -18.69
CA ALA A 135 11.51 -5.05 -18.41
C ALA A 135 11.21 -5.00 -16.90
N TRP A 136 10.20 -4.23 -16.53
CA TRP A 136 9.76 -4.04 -15.15
C TRP A 136 8.32 -4.49 -14.99
N SER A 137 8.06 -5.31 -13.98
CA SER A 137 6.72 -5.74 -13.57
C SER A 137 6.48 -5.35 -12.11
N PHE A 138 5.39 -4.63 -11.85
CA PHE A 138 5.04 -4.15 -10.53
C PHE A 138 3.55 -4.32 -10.22
N TYR A 139 3.19 -4.30 -8.95
CA TYR A 139 1.82 -4.32 -8.44
C TYR A 139 0.98 -5.49 -8.98
N PRO A 140 1.45 -6.75 -8.83
CA PRO A 140 0.73 -7.91 -9.34
C PRO A 140 -0.59 -8.08 -8.60
N ARG A 141 -1.63 -8.47 -9.36
CA ARG A 141 -2.95 -8.87 -8.84
C ARG A 141 -3.47 -10.00 -9.70
N LEU A 142 -4.21 -10.94 -9.13
CA LEU A 142 -4.97 -11.92 -9.91
C LEU A 142 -6.42 -11.47 -10.09
N SER A 143 -6.99 -11.86 -11.22
CA SER A 143 -8.44 -11.86 -11.39
C SER A 143 -9.10 -12.82 -10.37
N ALA A 144 -10.39 -12.60 -10.07
CA ALA A 144 -11.11 -13.43 -9.11
C ALA A 144 -11.14 -14.93 -9.48
N ASP A 145 -11.12 -15.25 -10.77
CA ASP A 145 -11.02 -16.63 -11.28
C ASP A 145 -9.60 -17.18 -11.34
N GLN A 146 -8.60 -16.42 -10.89
CA GLN A 146 -7.16 -16.74 -10.85
C GLN A 146 -6.53 -17.04 -12.22
N ARG A 147 -7.20 -16.72 -13.32
CA ARG A 147 -6.71 -17.03 -14.68
C ARG A 147 -5.90 -15.89 -15.31
N THR A 148 -6.01 -14.68 -14.79
CA THR A 148 -5.34 -13.50 -15.34
C THR A 148 -4.49 -12.81 -14.29
N LEU A 149 -3.22 -12.64 -14.61
CA LEU A 149 -2.30 -11.79 -13.87
C LEU A 149 -2.42 -10.36 -14.41
N TRP A 150 -2.83 -9.46 -13.54
CA TRP A 150 -2.80 -8.01 -13.76
C TRP A 150 -1.55 -7.41 -13.14
N MET A 151 -0.89 -6.52 -13.84
CA MET A 151 0.31 -5.86 -13.34
C MET A 151 0.54 -4.53 -14.07
N SER A 152 1.34 -3.67 -13.47
CA SER A 152 1.99 -2.57 -14.18
C SER A 152 3.25 -3.11 -14.83
N TYR A 153 3.34 -3.00 -16.15
CA TYR A 153 4.42 -3.60 -16.93
C TYR A 153 4.86 -2.64 -18.03
N ASP A 154 6.15 -2.50 -18.24
CA ASP A 154 6.67 -1.58 -19.27
C ASP A 154 6.74 -2.21 -20.67
N GLY A 155 6.03 -3.31 -20.86
CA GLY A 155 5.83 -3.96 -22.16
C GLY A 155 7.07 -4.63 -22.72
N PRO A 156 6.92 -5.36 -23.83
CA PRO A 156 8.07 -5.87 -24.55
C PRO A 156 8.83 -4.69 -25.15
N LYS A 157 10.12 -4.60 -24.84
CA LYS A 157 11.00 -3.59 -25.44
C LYS A 157 11.18 -3.89 -26.91
N TYR A 158 11.10 -2.86 -27.76
CA TYR A 158 11.39 -2.98 -29.16
C TYR A 158 12.89 -2.78 -29.40
N ALA A 159 13.44 -3.53 -30.35
CA ALA A 159 14.80 -3.29 -30.81
C ALA A 159 14.90 -1.84 -31.33
N GLY A 160 15.73 -1.00 -30.72
CA GLY A 160 15.86 0.42 -31.04
C GLY A 160 15.03 1.36 -30.15
N ALA A 161 14.27 0.85 -29.15
CA ALA A 161 13.77 1.68 -28.07
C ALA A 161 14.95 2.34 -27.33
N GLY A 162 14.83 3.63 -27.02
CA GLY A 162 15.88 4.35 -26.29
C GLY A 162 16.17 3.69 -24.95
N TYR A 163 17.40 3.79 -24.48
CA TYR A 163 17.88 3.17 -23.24
C TYR A 163 17.09 3.53 -21.98
N PHE A 164 16.20 4.52 -22.03
CA PHE A 164 15.50 5.08 -20.89
C PHE A 164 13.97 5.08 -21.02
N ASP A 165 13.42 4.50 -22.07
CA ASP A 165 11.96 4.44 -22.22
C ASP A 165 11.38 3.37 -21.31
N VAL A 166 10.77 3.82 -20.20
CA VAL A 166 10.00 3.00 -19.29
C VAL A 166 8.54 3.46 -19.36
N ASP A 167 7.77 2.82 -20.24
CA ASP A 167 6.35 3.11 -20.45
C ASP A 167 5.50 2.12 -19.64
N MET A 168 5.29 2.42 -18.37
CA MET A 168 4.46 1.57 -17.50
C MET A 168 2.99 1.66 -17.90
N ALA A 169 2.43 0.55 -18.33
CA ALA A 169 1.00 0.39 -18.62
C ALA A 169 0.39 -0.73 -17.79
N VAL A 170 -0.94 -0.75 -17.66
CA VAL A 170 -1.65 -1.90 -17.09
C VAL A 170 -1.73 -3.02 -18.12
N TRP A 171 -1.24 -4.19 -17.75
CA TRP A 171 -1.26 -5.40 -18.57
C TRP A 171 -2.06 -6.51 -17.91
N ALA A 172 -2.69 -7.31 -18.76
CA ALA A 172 -3.34 -8.56 -18.38
C ALA A 172 -2.65 -9.71 -19.12
N VAL A 173 -2.11 -10.67 -18.35
CA VAL A 173 -1.39 -11.83 -18.88
C VAL A 173 -2.09 -13.09 -18.39
N PRO A 174 -2.40 -14.08 -19.25
CA PRO A 174 -2.90 -15.37 -18.79
C PRO A 174 -1.89 -16.02 -17.83
N VAL A 175 -2.35 -16.50 -16.69
CA VAL A 175 -1.48 -17.15 -15.69
C VAL A 175 -0.81 -18.38 -16.31
N GLY A 176 0.51 -18.51 -16.12
CA GLY A 176 1.31 -19.58 -16.70
C GLY A 176 1.72 -19.35 -18.15
N ALA A 177 1.25 -18.29 -18.80
CA ALA A 177 1.71 -17.92 -20.15
C ALA A 177 2.88 -16.94 -20.09
N PRO A 178 3.76 -16.94 -21.07
CA PRO A 178 4.78 -15.88 -21.23
C PRO A 178 4.16 -14.49 -21.31
N THR A 179 4.84 -13.46 -20.79
CA THR A 179 4.36 -12.06 -20.82
C THR A 179 4.02 -11.56 -22.22
N ARG A 180 4.69 -12.03 -23.27
CA ARG A 180 4.38 -11.71 -24.68
C ARG A 180 2.96 -12.12 -25.11
N ASN A 181 2.33 -13.07 -24.42
CA ASN A 181 0.95 -13.49 -24.67
C ASN A 181 -0.07 -12.61 -23.91
N GLY A 182 0.43 -11.67 -23.11
CA GLY A 182 -0.38 -10.68 -22.46
C GLY A 182 -0.86 -9.58 -23.39
N ARG A 183 -1.75 -8.75 -22.84
CA ARG A 183 -2.34 -7.64 -23.56
C ARG A 183 -2.27 -6.37 -22.72
N ALA A 184 -1.80 -5.28 -23.33
CA ALA A 184 -1.91 -3.96 -22.73
C ALA A 184 -3.38 -3.55 -22.63
N TRP A 185 -3.83 -3.17 -21.45
CA TRP A 185 -5.17 -2.63 -21.21
C TRP A 185 -5.20 -1.12 -21.31
N THR A 186 -4.10 -0.48 -20.96
CA THR A 186 -3.93 0.96 -21.05
C THR A 186 -2.75 1.31 -21.94
N THR A 187 -2.69 2.55 -22.38
CA THR A 187 -1.57 3.08 -23.16
C THR A 187 -0.92 4.17 -22.33
N ALA A 188 0.28 3.92 -21.82
CA ALA A 188 1.12 4.98 -21.29
C ALA A 188 1.71 5.77 -22.46
N ASN A 189 1.62 7.08 -22.40
CA ASN A 189 2.34 7.93 -23.33
C ASN A 189 3.72 8.26 -22.74
N ASN A 190 4.73 8.38 -23.59
CA ASN A 190 6.02 8.96 -23.23
C ASN A 190 5.77 10.25 -22.46
N TYR A 191 6.32 10.54 -21.35
CA TYR A 191 6.08 11.70 -20.46
C TYR A 191 4.94 11.58 -19.46
N THR A 192 4.19 10.48 -19.41
CA THR A 192 3.33 10.19 -18.25
C THR A 192 4.15 9.48 -17.17
N GLY A 193 3.78 9.60 -15.91
CA GLY A 193 4.39 8.82 -14.83
C GLY A 193 3.98 7.34 -14.83
N GLY A 194 3.28 6.90 -15.88
CA GLY A 194 2.80 5.54 -16.09
C GLY A 194 1.42 5.26 -15.50
N ASP A 195 0.85 4.14 -15.92
CA ASP A 195 -0.38 3.56 -15.43
C ASP A 195 -0.05 2.45 -14.43
N MET A 196 -0.32 2.68 -13.14
CA MET A 196 0.21 1.90 -12.04
C MET A 196 -0.89 1.35 -11.13
N GLN A 197 -0.55 0.36 -10.32
CA GLN A 197 -1.40 -0.12 -9.21
C GLN A 197 -2.77 -0.63 -9.68
N PRO A 198 -2.83 -1.58 -10.63
CA PRO A 198 -4.09 -2.12 -11.11
C PRO A 198 -4.86 -2.83 -9.99
N VAL A 199 -6.16 -2.56 -9.92
CA VAL A 199 -7.13 -3.25 -9.09
C VAL A 199 -8.20 -3.83 -10.01
N PRO A 200 -8.13 -5.14 -10.32
CA PRO A 200 -9.14 -5.77 -11.15
C PRO A 200 -10.50 -5.76 -10.42
N VAL A 201 -11.54 -5.42 -11.17
CA VAL A 201 -12.95 -5.45 -10.73
C VAL A 201 -13.76 -6.23 -11.74
N PRO A 202 -14.95 -6.75 -11.40
CA PRO A 202 -15.76 -7.53 -12.35
C PRO A 202 -16.05 -6.79 -13.66
N SER A 203 -16.15 -5.47 -13.63
CA SER A 203 -16.45 -4.63 -14.79
C SER A 203 -15.23 -4.14 -15.57
N GLY A 204 -13.99 -4.44 -15.12
CA GLY A 204 -12.76 -3.94 -15.76
C GLY A 204 -11.58 -3.81 -14.78
N VAL A 205 -10.86 -2.70 -14.84
CA VAL A 205 -9.73 -2.42 -13.95
C VAL A 205 -9.73 -0.95 -13.52
N ILE A 206 -9.56 -0.73 -12.21
CA ILE A 206 -9.22 0.58 -11.63
C ILE A 206 -7.70 0.65 -11.56
N TYR A 207 -7.11 1.80 -11.86
CA TYR A 207 -5.67 2.00 -11.81
C TYR A 207 -5.32 3.44 -11.48
N THR A 208 -4.09 3.68 -11.10
CA THR A 208 -3.55 5.03 -10.94
C THR A 208 -2.85 5.45 -12.22
N LYS A 209 -3.29 6.54 -12.81
CA LYS A 209 -2.60 7.21 -13.91
C LYS A 209 -1.78 8.37 -13.36
N TYR A 210 -0.46 8.32 -13.52
CA TYR A 210 0.43 9.41 -13.14
C TYR A 210 0.72 10.31 -14.34
N THR A 211 0.66 11.61 -14.10
CA THR A 211 1.06 12.64 -15.07
C THR A 211 2.00 13.64 -14.41
N TYR A 212 2.72 14.40 -15.20
CA TYR A 212 3.55 15.50 -14.72
C TYR A 212 2.90 16.83 -15.09
N ASP A 213 2.91 17.79 -14.16
CA ASP A 213 2.49 19.16 -14.43
C ASP A 213 3.64 19.93 -15.14
N GLU A 214 3.37 21.16 -15.54
CA GLU A 214 4.33 22.04 -16.23
C GLU A 214 5.63 22.30 -15.43
N ASN A 215 5.57 22.08 -14.12
CA ASN A 215 6.73 22.22 -13.22
C ASN A 215 7.43 20.87 -12.97
N GLY A 216 7.04 19.80 -13.64
CA GLY A 216 7.58 18.48 -13.43
C GLY A 216 7.10 17.77 -12.15
N ASN A 217 6.08 18.30 -11.46
CA ASN A 217 5.52 17.62 -10.31
C ASN A 217 4.59 16.49 -10.75
N ARG A 218 4.78 15.31 -10.18
CA ARG A 218 3.93 14.16 -10.44
C ARG A 218 2.57 14.32 -9.75
N THR A 219 1.48 14.16 -10.50
CA THR A 219 0.12 14.09 -10.02
C THR A 219 -0.47 12.72 -10.34
N GLY A 220 -1.33 12.20 -9.47
CA GLY A 220 -2.03 10.93 -9.66
C GLY A 220 -3.52 11.15 -9.88
N GLN A 221 -4.13 10.31 -10.70
CA GLN A 221 -5.59 10.20 -10.81
C GLN A 221 -5.99 8.75 -10.81
N LEU A 222 -7.06 8.40 -10.12
CA LEU A 222 -7.67 7.11 -10.35
C LEU A 222 -8.44 7.13 -11.67
N TRP A 223 -8.23 6.09 -12.45
CA TRP A 223 -8.86 5.85 -13.73
C TRP A 223 -9.52 4.48 -13.75
N PHE A 224 -10.48 4.32 -14.64
CA PHE A 224 -11.16 3.05 -14.89
C PHE A 224 -11.23 2.79 -16.39
N THR A 225 -10.96 1.53 -16.77
CA THR A 225 -11.21 1.03 -18.11
C THR A 225 -11.90 -0.32 -18.05
N ASN A 226 -12.90 -0.53 -18.91
CA ASN A 226 -13.69 -1.76 -18.99
C ASN A 226 -13.24 -2.71 -20.10
N ARG A 227 -12.29 -2.31 -20.92
CA ARG A 227 -11.72 -3.14 -22.00
C ARG A 227 -10.30 -2.69 -22.37
N ALA A 228 -9.53 -3.65 -22.85
CA ALA A 228 -8.19 -3.40 -23.34
C ALA A 228 -8.17 -2.39 -24.51
N GLY A 229 -7.23 -1.45 -24.47
CA GLY A 229 -7.02 -0.45 -25.52
C GLY A 229 -8.09 0.65 -25.56
N SER A 230 -9.02 0.72 -24.61
CA SER A 230 -9.91 1.87 -24.51
C SER A 230 -9.21 3.04 -23.81
N ALA A 231 -9.64 4.26 -24.11
CA ALA A 231 -9.07 5.47 -23.49
C ALA A 231 -9.28 5.50 -21.96
N GLY A 232 -10.21 4.71 -21.45
CA GLY A 232 -10.59 4.77 -20.05
C GLY A 232 -11.26 6.10 -19.68
N ARG A 233 -11.46 6.32 -18.39
CA ARG A 233 -11.98 7.57 -17.85
C ARG A 233 -11.43 7.85 -16.47
N ALA A 234 -11.25 9.12 -16.16
CA ALA A 234 -10.86 9.57 -14.84
C ALA A 234 -12.01 9.33 -13.84
N LEU A 235 -11.66 8.81 -12.68
CA LEU A 235 -12.55 8.63 -11.53
C LEU A 235 -12.39 9.76 -10.51
N THR A 236 -11.22 10.39 -10.47
CA THR A 236 -10.91 11.51 -9.55
C THR A 236 -10.40 12.70 -10.35
N SER A 237 -10.48 13.90 -9.78
CA SER A 237 -9.92 15.11 -10.41
C SER A 237 -8.40 15.18 -10.26
N THR A 238 -7.73 15.90 -11.16
CA THR A 238 -6.29 16.17 -11.06
C THR A 238 -5.94 16.94 -9.78
N GLY A 239 -6.78 17.87 -9.35
CA GLY A 239 -6.57 18.68 -8.14
C GLY A 239 -6.59 17.85 -6.84
N ALA A 240 -7.25 16.68 -6.85
CA ALA A 240 -7.24 15.77 -5.71
C ALA A 240 -5.95 14.94 -5.63
N SER A 241 -5.25 14.72 -6.75
CA SER A 241 -4.02 13.92 -6.86
C SER A 241 -4.10 12.59 -6.09
N CYS A 242 -5.02 11.68 -6.52
CA CYS A 242 -5.29 10.42 -5.84
C CYS A 242 -4.55 9.24 -6.46
N ALA A 243 -4.10 8.30 -5.63
CA ALA A 243 -3.36 7.10 -6.00
C ALA A 243 -3.62 5.95 -5.01
N GLN A 244 -2.99 4.80 -5.23
CA GLN A 244 -2.99 3.65 -4.33
C GLN A 244 -4.41 3.12 -4.01
N PRO A 245 -5.20 2.76 -5.03
CA PRO A 245 -6.56 2.27 -4.82
C PRO A 245 -6.58 0.91 -4.13
N ALA A 246 -7.52 0.72 -3.21
CA ALA A 246 -7.83 -0.55 -2.57
C ALA A 246 -9.36 -0.76 -2.56
N LEU A 247 -9.82 -1.83 -3.18
CA LEU A 247 -11.23 -2.19 -3.22
C LEU A 247 -11.63 -2.89 -1.91
N SER A 248 -12.79 -2.56 -1.36
CA SER A 248 -13.34 -3.24 -0.18
C SER A 248 -13.71 -4.70 -0.50
N PRO A 249 -13.75 -5.59 0.51
CA PRO A 249 -14.06 -7.00 0.31
C PRO A 249 -15.44 -7.25 -0.33
N ASP A 250 -16.41 -6.38 -0.05
CA ASP A 250 -17.76 -6.42 -0.65
C ASP A 250 -17.84 -5.79 -2.05
N GLY A 251 -16.72 -5.22 -2.53
CA GLY A 251 -16.63 -4.56 -3.82
C GLY A 251 -17.40 -3.24 -3.92
N ALA A 252 -17.90 -2.68 -2.82
CA ALA A 252 -18.79 -1.52 -2.81
C ALA A 252 -18.08 -0.20 -2.51
N SER A 253 -16.81 -0.22 -2.12
CA SER A 253 -16.03 0.98 -1.77
C SER A 253 -14.59 0.90 -2.22
N VAL A 254 -13.99 2.04 -2.51
CA VAL A 254 -12.55 2.18 -2.81
C VAL A 254 -11.92 3.11 -1.77
N ALA A 255 -10.89 2.64 -1.11
CA ALA A 255 -9.98 3.46 -0.33
C ALA A 255 -8.82 3.91 -1.23
N MET A 256 -8.32 5.11 -1.02
CA MET A 256 -7.25 5.69 -1.82
C MET A 256 -6.47 6.73 -1.01
N ILE A 257 -5.28 7.06 -1.46
CA ILE A 257 -4.50 8.16 -0.92
C ILE A 257 -4.61 9.35 -1.86
N CYS A 258 -5.08 10.50 -1.34
CA CYS A 258 -5.17 11.74 -2.10
C CYS A 258 -4.24 12.81 -1.49
N THR A 259 -3.65 13.67 -2.33
CA THR A 259 -2.69 14.71 -1.89
C THR A 259 -3.16 16.07 -2.39
N TYR A 260 -4.12 16.65 -1.69
CA TYR A 260 -4.62 17.97 -2.00
C TYR A 260 -3.51 19.02 -1.77
N GLN A 261 -3.34 19.94 -2.71
CA GLN A 261 -2.39 21.06 -2.62
C GLN A 261 -0.93 20.68 -2.31
N LYS A 262 -0.51 19.46 -2.66
CA LYS A 262 0.89 18.99 -2.67
C LYS A 262 1.61 18.88 -1.30
N GLN A 263 0.93 18.97 -0.17
CA GLN A 263 1.62 19.05 1.12
C GLN A 263 1.41 17.87 2.05
N VAL A 264 0.22 17.26 2.08
CA VAL A 264 -0.11 16.17 3.00
C VAL A 264 -0.91 15.10 2.25
N SER A 265 -0.65 13.83 2.55
CA SER A 265 -1.47 12.74 2.03
C SER A 265 -2.65 12.48 2.96
N TYR A 266 -3.79 12.17 2.38
CA TYR A 266 -5.05 11.91 3.07
C TYR A 266 -5.53 10.51 2.73
N LEU A 267 -5.99 9.75 3.73
CA LEU A 267 -6.77 8.55 3.47
C LEU A 267 -8.20 8.96 3.14
N THR A 268 -8.62 8.61 1.95
CA THR A 268 -9.93 8.98 1.38
C THR A 268 -10.67 7.71 0.97
N ILE A 269 -11.97 7.66 1.18
CA ILE A 269 -12.84 6.58 0.74
C ILE A 269 -13.95 7.13 -0.16
N ALA A 270 -14.46 6.29 -1.07
CA ALA A 270 -15.62 6.59 -1.88
C ALA A 270 -16.41 5.31 -2.17
N SER A 271 -17.73 5.41 -2.33
CA SER A 271 -18.51 4.28 -2.82
C SER A 271 -18.16 3.96 -4.28
N TRP A 272 -18.24 2.68 -4.65
CA TRP A 272 -17.99 2.19 -5.99
C TRP A 272 -19.26 1.48 -6.52
N ASN A 273 -19.75 1.89 -7.67
CA ASN A 273 -20.97 1.31 -8.28
C ASN A 273 -20.68 0.39 -9.47
N GLY A 274 -19.45 -0.09 -9.63
CA GLY A 274 -19.02 -0.92 -10.76
C GLY A 274 -18.49 -0.11 -11.94
N SER A 275 -18.64 1.21 -11.92
CA SER A 275 -18.19 2.07 -13.02
C SER A 275 -17.72 3.46 -12.57
N SER A 276 -18.22 4.03 -11.50
CA SER A 276 -17.89 5.37 -11.01
C SER A 276 -17.73 5.40 -9.49
N LEU A 277 -17.00 6.38 -9.02
CA LEU A 277 -16.90 6.70 -7.60
C LEU A 277 -18.00 7.67 -7.19
N GLY A 278 -18.54 7.50 -6.00
CA GLY A 278 -19.35 8.50 -5.31
C GLY A 278 -18.52 9.66 -4.77
N ALA A 279 -19.10 10.43 -3.86
CA ALA A 279 -18.41 11.53 -3.21
C ALA A 279 -17.17 11.05 -2.44
N LEU A 280 -16.08 11.80 -2.54
CA LEU A 280 -14.84 11.52 -1.81
C LEU A 280 -15.00 11.96 -0.36
N GLN A 281 -14.79 11.04 0.58
CA GLN A 281 -14.79 11.29 2.01
C GLN A 281 -13.37 11.11 2.57
N THR A 282 -12.76 12.17 3.05
CA THR A 282 -11.48 12.10 3.78
C THR A 282 -11.73 11.55 5.18
N VAL A 283 -11.01 10.50 5.55
CA VAL A 283 -11.15 9.81 6.84
C VAL A 283 -9.91 9.95 7.73
N ILE A 284 -8.75 10.25 7.15
CA ILE A 284 -7.52 10.64 7.85
C ILE A 284 -6.93 11.86 7.13
N SER A 285 -6.57 12.90 7.88
CA SER A 285 -6.05 14.17 7.34
C SER A 285 -4.92 14.78 8.16
N ASP A 286 -4.59 14.22 9.30
CA ASP A 286 -3.67 14.79 10.29
C ASP A 286 -2.30 14.12 10.33
N GLN A 287 -2.06 13.15 9.44
CA GLN A 287 -0.78 12.44 9.34
C GLN A 287 -0.50 12.02 7.89
N LEU A 288 0.76 11.81 7.59
CA LEU A 288 1.18 11.21 6.31
C LEU A 288 0.70 9.76 6.24
N VAL A 289 -0.02 9.38 5.17
CA VAL A 289 -0.62 8.05 5.01
C VAL A 289 -0.23 7.42 3.68
N ALA A 290 -0.14 6.09 3.65
CA ALA A 290 0.17 5.31 2.45
C ALA A 290 -0.44 3.91 2.50
N GLN A 291 -0.58 3.27 1.34
CA GLN A 291 -0.90 1.85 1.16
C GLN A 291 -2.12 1.36 1.97
N PRO A 292 -3.30 1.92 1.74
CA PRO A 292 -4.50 1.48 2.44
C PRO A 292 -4.88 0.06 1.99
N ILE A 293 -5.39 -0.73 2.94
CA ILE A 293 -5.99 -2.03 2.68
C ILE A 293 -7.18 -2.26 3.61
N TRP A 294 -8.25 -2.79 3.07
CA TRP A 294 -9.43 -3.15 3.86
C TRP A 294 -9.19 -4.44 4.65
N ALA A 295 -9.72 -4.48 5.86
CA ALA A 295 -9.80 -5.72 6.62
C ALA A 295 -10.71 -6.71 5.87
N PRO A 296 -10.33 -8.00 5.76
CA PRO A 296 -11.12 -9.01 5.04
C PRO A 296 -12.55 -9.16 5.54
N ASP A 297 -12.78 -8.94 6.85
CA ASP A 297 -14.08 -8.94 7.50
C ASP A 297 -14.84 -7.61 7.41
N GLY A 298 -14.27 -6.61 6.74
CA GLY A 298 -14.83 -5.27 6.62
C GLY A 298 -14.85 -4.45 7.91
N SER A 299 -14.11 -4.86 8.95
CA SER A 299 -14.06 -4.19 10.27
C SER A 299 -13.33 -2.85 10.25
N GLY A 300 -12.55 -2.55 9.19
CA GLY A 300 -11.82 -1.31 9.08
C GLY A 300 -10.82 -1.28 7.93
N ILE A 301 -9.87 -0.36 8.00
CA ILE A 301 -8.81 -0.14 7.02
C ILE A 301 -7.47 -0.11 7.74
N ALA A 302 -6.52 -0.97 7.34
CA ALA A 302 -5.13 -0.82 7.72
C ALA A 302 -4.39 0.07 6.70
N TYR A 303 -3.39 0.78 7.17
CA TYR A 303 -2.58 1.68 6.34
C TYR A 303 -1.20 1.90 6.98
N LEU A 304 -0.29 2.45 6.22
CA LEU A 304 1.03 2.84 6.71
C LEU A 304 1.07 4.33 7.00
N ALA A 305 1.61 4.70 8.17
CA ALA A 305 1.88 6.09 8.55
C ALA A 305 3.08 6.16 9.51
N PRO A 306 3.80 7.29 9.60
CA PRO A 306 4.84 7.46 10.61
C PRO A 306 4.28 7.29 12.02
N GLY A 307 5.08 6.74 12.92
CA GLY A 307 4.73 6.63 14.35
C GLY A 307 4.80 7.96 15.10
N GLY A 308 5.38 8.99 14.46
CA GLY A 308 5.57 10.34 14.96
C GLY A 308 6.42 11.16 13.98
N PRO A 309 6.74 12.41 14.28
CA PRO A 309 7.58 13.26 13.43
C PRO A 309 8.94 12.60 13.14
N ALA A 310 9.35 12.55 11.86
CA ALA A 310 10.60 11.98 11.40
C ALA A 310 10.86 10.50 11.81
N THR A 311 9.81 9.74 12.13
CA THR A 311 9.94 8.31 12.42
C THR A 311 9.57 7.47 11.20
N PRO A 312 10.06 6.20 11.11
CA PRO A 312 9.69 5.28 10.04
C PRO A 312 8.18 4.98 10.01
N PHE A 313 7.71 4.54 8.84
CA PHE A 313 6.33 4.10 8.68
C PHE A 313 6.02 2.88 9.54
N GLN A 314 4.88 2.93 10.20
CA GLN A 314 4.30 1.90 11.06
C GLN A 314 2.97 1.43 10.46
N LEU A 315 2.50 0.28 10.92
CA LEU A 315 1.16 -0.20 10.61
C LEU A 315 0.15 0.46 11.56
N TRP A 316 -0.91 1.00 10.97
CA TRP A 316 -2.03 1.63 11.66
C TRP A 316 -3.34 0.97 11.23
N PHE A 317 -4.37 1.08 12.06
CA PHE A 317 -5.70 0.59 11.78
C PHE A 317 -6.76 1.64 12.09
N LEU A 318 -7.64 1.89 11.13
CA LEU A 318 -8.81 2.75 11.27
C LEU A 318 -10.05 1.85 11.37
N PRO A 319 -10.68 1.72 12.53
CA PRO A 319 -11.91 0.94 12.70
C PRO A 319 -13.07 1.52 11.88
N LYS A 320 -13.97 0.67 11.42
CA LYS A 320 -15.12 1.06 10.57
C LYS A 320 -16.00 2.14 11.21
N ASN A 321 -16.21 2.07 12.53
CA ASN A 321 -17.02 3.03 13.26
C ASN A 321 -16.38 4.44 13.36
N ALA A 322 -15.13 4.60 12.93
CA ALA A 322 -14.47 5.90 12.84
C ALA A 322 -14.92 6.72 11.61
N TYR A 323 -15.46 6.06 10.58
CA TYR A 323 -15.84 6.71 9.32
C TYR A 323 -17.25 6.36 8.81
N ALA A 324 -17.85 5.28 9.29
CA ALA A 324 -19.24 4.95 9.00
C ALA A 324 -20.17 5.74 9.94
N PRO A 325 -21.29 6.28 9.44
CA PRO A 325 -22.26 6.90 10.32
C PRO A 325 -22.77 5.86 11.34
N PRO A 326 -23.01 6.26 12.60
CA PRO A 326 -23.61 5.37 13.57
C PRO A 326 -24.97 4.88 13.03
N PRO A 327 -25.37 3.64 13.32
CA PRO A 327 -26.69 3.16 12.94
C PRO A 327 -27.74 4.12 13.50
N PRO A 328 -28.82 4.40 12.77
CA PRO A 328 -29.87 5.27 13.27
C PRO A 328 -30.37 4.75 14.61
N SER A 329 -30.41 5.64 15.60
CA SER A 329 -30.96 5.29 16.91
C SER A 329 -32.37 4.73 16.74
N PRO A 330 -32.74 3.63 17.41
CA PRO A 330 -34.09 3.10 17.33
C PRO A 330 -35.05 4.25 17.68
N VAL A 331 -35.99 4.50 16.77
CA VAL A 331 -37.07 5.45 17.03
C VAL A 331 -37.79 4.97 18.26
N PRO A 332 -37.89 5.75 19.33
CA PRO A 332 -38.62 5.32 20.53
C PRO A 332 -40.05 4.98 20.10
N THR A 333 -40.45 3.73 20.30
CA THR A 333 -41.82 3.30 20.10
C THR A 333 -42.72 4.18 20.98
N PRO A 334 -43.70 4.88 20.43
CA PRO A 334 -44.55 5.69 21.26
C PRO A 334 -45.19 4.81 22.33
N SER A 335 -44.93 5.11 23.57
CA SER A 335 -45.58 4.42 24.70
C SER A 335 -47.07 4.61 24.60
N PRO A 336 -47.90 3.54 24.73
CA PRO A 336 -49.33 3.68 24.69
C PRO A 336 -49.76 4.68 25.77
N SER A 337 -50.37 5.76 25.37
CA SER A 337 -50.87 6.80 26.26
C SER A 337 -52.00 6.17 27.14
N PRO A 338 -51.93 6.21 28.48
CA PRO A 338 -53.08 5.87 29.29
C PRO A 338 -54.17 6.93 29.03
N GLY A 339 -55.32 6.50 28.51
CA GLY A 339 -56.42 7.38 28.24
C GLY A 339 -56.93 8.03 29.53
N GLY A 340 -56.84 9.35 29.60
CA GLY A 340 -57.47 10.19 30.59
C GLY A 340 -57.71 11.59 30.00
N PRO A 341 -58.88 12.20 30.25
CA PRO A 341 -59.23 13.53 29.70
C PRO A 341 -58.52 14.62 30.54
N HIS A 342 -57.41 15.15 30.03
CA HIS A 342 -56.82 16.34 30.59
C HIS A 342 -56.71 17.47 29.49
N ASN A 343 -57.63 18.48 29.63
CA ASN A 343 -57.56 19.71 28.92
C ASN A 343 -56.49 20.64 29.58
N GLY A 344 -55.26 20.59 29.08
CA GLY A 344 -54.19 21.51 29.41
C GLY A 344 -53.14 21.50 28.34
N PRO A 345 -52.44 22.60 28.02
CA PRO A 345 -51.38 22.57 27.05
C PRO A 345 -50.26 21.72 27.58
N VAL A 346 -50.02 20.58 26.90
CA VAL A 346 -48.94 19.65 27.18
C VAL A 346 -47.62 20.36 26.84
N PRO A 347 -46.67 20.54 27.77
CA PRO A 347 -45.37 21.08 27.44
C PRO A 347 -44.68 20.14 26.43
N THR A 348 -44.33 20.68 25.27
CA THR A 348 -43.55 19.97 24.24
C THR A 348 -42.23 19.55 24.88
N PRO A 349 -41.90 18.24 24.92
CA PRO A 349 -40.63 17.83 25.48
C PRO A 349 -39.50 18.43 24.63
N THR A 350 -38.63 19.20 25.27
CA THR A 350 -37.40 19.70 24.67
C THR A 350 -36.57 18.49 24.27
N PRO A 351 -36.19 18.35 22.98
CA PRO A 351 -35.35 17.22 22.57
C PRO A 351 -34.06 17.23 23.36
N SER A 352 -33.81 16.18 24.11
CA SER A 352 -32.52 15.96 24.77
C SER A 352 -31.43 15.92 23.69
N PRO A 353 -30.31 16.64 23.86
CA PRO A 353 -29.22 16.59 22.89
C PRO A 353 -28.78 15.11 22.73
N ALA A 354 -28.77 14.66 21.47
CA ALA A 354 -28.31 13.31 21.15
C ALA A 354 -26.90 13.10 21.73
N PRO A 355 -26.60 11.99 22.38
CA PRO A 355 -25.27 11.73 22.88
C PRO A 355 -24.28 11.79 21.71
N VAL A 356 -23.26 12.66 21.83
CA VAL A 356 -22.18 12.76 20.87
C VAL A 356 -21.44 11.43 20.89
N ALA A 357 -21.50 10.69 19.79
CA ALA A 357 -20.77 9.44 19.67
C ALA A 357 -19.27 9.69 19.91
N PRO A 358 -18.57 8.86 20.66
CA PRO A 358 -17.15 9.05 20.91
C PRO A 358 -16.39 9.02 19.58
N VAL A 359 -15.51 10.01 19.36
CA VAL A 359 -14.64 10.06 18.18
C VAL A 359 -13.67 8.89 18.28
N VAL A 360 -13.84 7.88 17.46
CA VAL A 360 -12.95 6.73 17.38
C VAL A 360 -11.69 7.15 16.63
N LYS A 361 -10.54 7.01 17.29
CA LYS A 361 -9.24 7.37 16.71
C LYS A 361 -8.58 6.17 16.02
N PRO A 362 -7.71 6.41 15.03
CA PRO A 362 -6.84 5.38 14.50
C PRO A 362 -5.98 4.74 15.59
N ILE A 363 -5.70 3.45 15.43
CA ILE A 363 -4.90 2.65 16.36
C ILE A 363 -3.55 2.37 15.73
N GLN A 364 -2.46 2.76 16.38
CA GLN A 364 -1.12 2.35 15.97
C GLN A 364 -0.91 0.89 16.37
N VAL A 365 -0.67 0.03 15.37
CA VAL A 365 -0.56 -1.43 15.57
C VAL A 365 0.88 -1.84 15.85
N THR A 366 1.85 -1.17 15.22
CA THR A 366 3.28 -1.47 15.39
C THR A 366 4.06 -0.24 15.82
N THR A 367 5.22 -0.48 16.47
CA THR A 367 6.15 0.56 16.90
C THR A 367 7.58 0.15 16.55
N ASN A 368 8.45 1.14 16.26
CA ASN A 368 9.88 0.95 16.03
C ASN A 368 10.24 0.00 14.86
N LEU A 369 9.32 -0.15 13.90
CA LEU A 369 9.58 -0.84 12.63
C LEU A 369 9.78 0.19 11.51
N GLY A 370 10.08 -0.25 10.31
CA GLY A 370 10.30 0.65 9.16
C GLY A 370 9.77 0.01 7.89
N PHE A 371 8.45 0.12 7.65
CA PHE A 371 7.83 -0.48 6.49
C PHE A 371 8.05 0.34 5.23
N ASP A 372 8.11 -0.34 4.10
CA ASP A 372 8.21 0.28 2.79
C ASP A 372 6.86 0.89 2.38
N ALA A 373 6.74 2.22 2.50
CA ALA A 373 5.54 2.96 2.12
C ALA A 373 5.25 2.94 0.61
N THR A 374 6.14 2.43 -0.22
CA THR A 374 5.94 2.26 -1.67
C THR A 374 5.40 0.86 -2.02
N SER A 375 5.40 -0.06 -1.07
CA SER A 375 4.93 -1.43 -1.23
C SER A 375 3.51 -1.58 -0.65
N PRO A 376 2.52 -2.04 -1.46
CA PRO A 376 1.19 -2.31 -0.95
C PRO A 376 1.21 -3.40 0.13
N LEU A 377 0.20 -3.36 0.98
CA LEU A 377 -0.10 -4.40 1.94
C LEU A 377 -0.95 -5.50 1.28
N ALA A 378 -0.88 -6.72 1.81
CA ALA A 378 -1.82 -7.79 1.51
C ALA A 378 -2.38 -8.35 2.83
N TRP A 379 -3.68 -8.63 2.90
CA TRP A 379 -4.34 -9.05 4.14
C TRP A 379 -5.21 -10.28 3.93
N LEU A 380 -4.80 -11.38 4.55
CA LEU A 380 -5.51 -12.66 4.59
C LEU A 380 -6.39 -12.69 5.85
N GLY A 381 -7.68 -13.00 5.67
CA GLY A 381 -8.66 -13.15 6.78
C GLY A 381 -8.64 -14.53 7.42
#